data_aa268175b0dca30ac69c83845d478b09
#
_entry.id   aa268175b0dca30ac69c83845d478b09
#
_cell.length_a   1.000
_cell.length_b   1.000
_cell.length_c   1.000
_cell.angle_alpha   90.00
_cell.angle_beta   90.00
_cell.angle_gamma   90.00
#
_symmetry.space_group_name_H-M   'P 1'
#
loop_
_entity.id
_entity.type
_entity.pdbx_description
1 polymer ?
#
loop_
_entity_poly.entity_id
_entity_poly.type
_entity_poly.pdbx_seq_one_letter_code
_entity_poly.pdbx_strand_id
1 'polypeptide(L)'
;MKPFQLTVKAKSDLKDIALFTSRRWGREQRNIYLKQFNESFWLLAENPDIGKTCDEVRDGYRKFPQGSHVIFYQQIGSQNIQIIRILHKSMDVNLMLGE
;
A
#
# COMPACT_ATOMS: atom_id res chain seq x y z
N MET A 1 -0.15 -8.85 -17.80
CA MET A 1 -1.09 -8.46 -16.73
C MET A 1 -0.33 -8.40 -15.42
N LYS A 2 -0.56 -7.35 -14.64
CA LYS A 2 0.15 -7.20 -13.36
C LYS A 2 -0.38 -8.19 -12.33
N PRO A 3 0.50 -8.78 -11.51
CA PRO A 3 0.09 -9.71 -10.46
C PRO A 3 -0.48 -9.00 -9.21
N PHE A 4 -0.76 -7.71 -9.30
CA PHE A 4 -1.37 -6.95 -8.22
C PHE A 4 -2.42 -5.99 -8.77
N GLN A 5 -3.39 -5.69 -7.92
CA GLN A 5 -4.44 -4.73 -8.23
C GLN A 5 -4.58 -3.76 -7.06
N LEU A 6 -4.98 -2.53 -7.35
CA LEU A 6 -5.26 -1.55 -6.31
C LEU A 6 -6.77 -1.34 -6.23
N THR A 7 -7.30 -1.29 -5.01
CA THR A 7 -8.69 -0.88 -4.80
C THR A 7 -8.84 0.59 -5.19
N VAL A 8 -10.08 1.03 -5.37
CA VAL A 8 -10.37 2.43 -5.63
C VAL A 8 -9.79 3.32 -4.52
N LYS A 9 -9.94 2.88 -3.27
CA LYS A 9 -9.40 3.62 -2.12
C LYS A 9 -7.87 3.67 -2.14
N ALA A 10 -7.21 2.57 -2.51
CA ALA A 10 -5.74 2.55 -2.60
C ALA A 10 -5.25 3.48 -3.70
N LYS A 11 -5.94 3.53 -4.83
CA LYS A 11 -5.60 4.46 -5.92
C LYS A 11 -5.74 5.90 -5.45
N SER A 12 -6.80 6.20 -4.72
CA SER A 12 -7.02 7.52 -4.15
C SER A 12 -5.94 7.88 -3.14
N ASP A 13 -5.56 6.92 -2.28
CA ASP A 13 -4.46 7.11 -1.33
C ASP A 13 -3.17 7.48 -2.05
N LEU A 14 -2.85 6.76 -3.11
CA LEU A 14 -1.62 6.98 -3.86
C LEU A 14 -1.61 8.36 -4.52
N LYS A 15 -2.76 8.79 -5.03
CA LYS A 15 -2.91 10.12 -5.61
C LYS A 15 -2.68 11.20 -4.57
N ASP A 16 -3.25 11.04 -3.37
CA ASP A 16 -3.07 11.99 -2.27
C ASP A 16 -1.62 12.04 -1.82
N ILE A 17 -0.96 10.90 -1.75
CA ILE A 17 0.46 10.83 -1.41
C ILE A 17 1.28 11.58 -2.47
N ALA A 18 0.96 11.41 -3.74
CA ALA A 18 1.67 12.09 -4.82
C ALA A 18 1.51 13.62 -4.71
N LEU A 19 0.29 14.09 -4.45
CA LEU A 19 0.04 15.51 -4.28
C LEU A 19 0.79 16.08 -3.08
N PHE A 20 0.71 15.43 -1.94
CA PHE A 20 1.38 15.86 -0.72
C PHE A 20 2.89 15.92 -0.92
N THR A 21 3.45 14.86 -1.48
CA THR A 21 4.90 14.77 -1.70
C THR A 21 5.37 15.84 -2.67
N SER A 22 4.61 16.07 -3.74
CA SER A 22 4.94 17.08 -4.74
C SER A 22 4.95 18.50 -4.13
N ARG A 23 3.95 18.80 -3.30
CA ARG A 23 3.85 20.12 -2.66
C ARG A 23 4.96 20.36 -1.65
N ARG A 24 5.34 19.32 -0.91
CA ARG A 24 6.32 19.46 0.17
C ARG A 24 7.76 19.30 -0.30
N TRP A 25 8.01 18.39 -1.23
CA TRP A 25 9.36 17.99 -1.61
C TRP A 25 9.67 18.19 -3.10
N GLY A 26 8.65 18.53 -3.90
CA GLY A 26 8.83 18.74 -5.33
C GLY A 26 8.53 17.51 -6.19
N ARG A 27 8.46 17.75 -7.50
CA ARG A 27 8.06 16.74 -8.47
C ARG A 27 9.05 15.57 -8.54
N GLU A 28 10.33 15.87 -8.48
CA GLU A 28 11.35 14.83 -8.58
C GLU A 28 11.24 13.85 -7.42
N GLN A 29 11.09 14.36 -6.21
CA GLN A 29 10.94 13.53 -5.03
C GLN A 29 9.64 12.72 -5.07
N ARG A 30 8.58 13.33 -5.59
CA ARG A 30 7.33 12.61 -5.81
C ARG A 30 7.53 11.41 -6.72
N ASN A 31 8.24 11.59 -7.83
CA ASN A 31 8.46 10.52 -8.79
C ASN A 31 9.28 9.38 -8.18
N ILE A 32 10.28 9.72 -7.38
CA ILE A 32 11.09 8.72 -6.67
C ILE A 32 10.21 7.92 -5.71
N TYR A 33 9.39 8.60 -4.94
CA TYR A 33 8.54 7.94 -3.94
C TYR A 33 7.50 7.02 -4.59
N LEU A 34 6.86 7.48 -5.66
CA LEU A 34 5.91 6.66 -6.39
C LEU A 34 6.56 5.42 -7.02
N LYS A 35 7.79 5.58 -7.50
CA LYS A 35 8.54 4.45 -8.04
C LYS A 35 8.80 3.41 -6.95
N GLN A 36 9.15 3.87 -5.74
CA GLN A 36 9.39 2.97 -4.62
C GLN A 36 8.11 2.19 -4.24
N PHE A 37 6.94 2.83 -4.30
CA PHE A 37 5.68 2.13 -4.09
C PHE A 37 5.47 1.05 -5.15
N ASN A 38 5.71 1.38 -6.40
CA ASN A 38 5.53 0.41 -7.47
C ASN A 38 6.47 -0.79 -7.29
N GLU A 39 7.71 -0.55 -6.92
CA GLU A 39 8.67 -1.61 -6.63
C GLU A 39 8.20 -2.49 -5.47
N SER A 40 7.63 -1.86 -4.43
CA SER A 40 7.07 -2.61 -3.30
C SER A 40 5.90 -3.48 -3.72
N PHE A 41 5.01 -2.99 -4.58
CA PHE A 41 3.88 -3.78 -5.05
C PHE A 41 4.35 -5.03 -5.80
N TRP A 42 5.35 -4.90 -6.66
CA TRP A 42 5.91 -6.04 -7.37
C TRP A 42 6.55 -7.02 -6.40
N LEU A 43 7.30 -6.51 -5.42
CA LEU A 43 7.94 -7.34 -4.41
C LEU A 43 6.90 -8.15 -3.62
N LEU A 44 5.83 -7.50 -3.19
CA LEU A 44 4.75 -8.15 -2.43
C LEU A 44 4.02 -9.17 -3.29
N ALA A 45 3.83 -8.89 -4.57
CA ALA A 45 3.17 -9.83 -5.47
C ALA A 45 4.02 -11.10 -5.66
N GLU A 46 5.33 -10.95 -5.73
CA GLU A 46 6.25 -12.09 -5.86
C GLU A 46 6.42 -12.86 -4.56
N ASN A 47 6.27 -12.18 -3.42
CA ASN A 47 6.49 -12.74 -2.09
C ASN A 47 5.37 -12.31 -1.14
N PRO A 48 4.14 -12.85 -1.32
CA PRO A 48 3.00 -12.36 -0.55
C PRO A 48 3.13 -12.52 0.97
N ASP A 49 4.01 -13.41 1.42
CA ASP A 49 4.15 -13.71 2.85
C ASP A 49 5.12 -12.78 3.58
N ILE A 50 5.81 -11.88 2.88
CA ILE A 50 6.81 -11.03 3.55
C ILE A 50 6.18 -9.93 4.40
N GLY A 51 4.95 -9.53 4.10
CA GLY A 51 4.25 -8.58 4.94
C GLY A 51 3.82 -9.22 6.25
N LYS A 52 3.79 -8.43 7.30
CA LYS A 52 3.36 -8.89 8.62
C LYS A 52 1.84 -9.07 8.62
N THR A 53 1.37 -10.19 9.19
CA THR A 53 -0.06 -10.42 9.32
C THR A 53 -0.70 -9.37 10.23
N CYS A 54 -1.92 -8.98 9.91
CA CYS A 54 -2.69 -8.06 10.74
C CYS A 54 -4.15 -8.51 10.81
N ASP A 55 -4.34 -9.78 11.18
CA ASP A 55 -5.67 -10.38 11.29
C ASP A 55 -6.54 -9.67 12.33
N GLU A 56 -5.92 -8.98 13.29
CA GLU A 56 -6.64 -8.18 14.28
C GLU A 56 -7.40 -7.02 13.64
N VAL A 57 -6.98 -6.59 12.46
CA VAL A 57 -7.70 -5.58 11.69
C VAL A 57 -8.77 -6.26 10.83
N ARG A 58 -8.35 -7.26 10.05
CA ARG A 58 -9.25 -8.07 9.23
C ARG A 58 -8.50 -9.33 8.78
N ASP A 59 -9.21 -10.46 8.81
CA ASP A 59 -8.63 -11.74 8.42
C ASP A 59 -8.02 -11.68 7.03
N GLY A 60 -6.81 -12.21 6.91
CA GLY A 60 -6.12 -12.29 5.63
C GLY A 60 -5.36 -11.05 5.23
N TYR A 61 -5.49 -9.96 5.99
CA TYR A 61 -4.73 -8.75 5.69
C TYR A 61 -3.30 -8.87 6.17
N ARG A 62 -2.40 -8.26 5.38
CA ARG A 62 -1.00 -8.11 5.75
C ARG A 62 -0.61 -6.65 5.54
N LYS A 63 0.48 -6.24 6.21
CA LYS A 63 0.99 -4.88 6.09
C LYS A 63 2.49 -4.89 5.82
N PHE A 64 2.94 -3.89 5.09
CA PHE A 64 4.34 -3.75 4.70
C PHE A 64 4.71 -2.27 4.69
N PRO A 65 5.76 -1.87 5.42
CA PRO A 65 6.15 -0.46 5.47
C PRO A 65 6.85 0.00 4.19
N GLN A 66 6.54 1.22 3.78
CA GLN A 66 7.21 1.87 2.66
C GLN A 66 7.35 3.35 3.01
N GLY A 67 8.57 3.78 3.36
CA GLY A 67 8.81 5.14 3.80
C GLY A 67 7.98 5.49 5.02
N SER A 68 7.23 6.58 4.95
CA SER A 68 6.35 7.03 6.04
C SER A 68 4.97 6.39 5.98
N HIS A 69 4.76 5.46 5.07
CA HIS A 69 3.46 4.84 4.84
C HIS A 69 3.50 3.35 5.09
N VAL A 70 2.31 2.76 5.19
CA VAL A 70 2.14 1.32 5.37
C VAL A 70 1.18 0.85 4.29
N ILE A 71 1.60 -0.17 3.55
CA ILE A 71 0.79 -0.79 2.51
C ILE A 71 0.02 -1.94 3.15
N PHE A 72 -1.33 -1.87 3.07
CA PHE A 72 -2.19 -2.97 3.52
C PHE A 72 -2.65 -3.73 2.29
N TYR A 73 -2.47 -5.04 2.32
CA TYR A 73 -2.80 -5.88 1.16
C TYR A 73 -3.29 -7.25 1.62
N GLN A 74 -3.86 -7.99 0.69
CA GLN A 74 -4.23 -9.39 0.91
C GLN A 74 -3.96 -10.18 -0.36
N GLN A 75 -3.69 -11.47 -0.18
CA GLN A 75 -3.55 -12.39 -1.30
C GLN A 75 -4.94 -12.74 -1.82
N ILE A 76 -5.10 -12.69 -3.15
CA ILE A 76 -6.32 -13.10 -3.83
C ILE A 76 -5.96 -14.20 -4.82
N GLY A 77 -6.57 -15.38 -4.64
CA GLY A 77 -6.19 -16.53 -5.45
C GLY A 77 -4.77 -16.98 -5.13
N SER A 78 -4.15 -17.71 -6.06
CA SER A 78 -2.85 -18.35 -5.83
C SER A 78 -1.65 -17.47 -6.21
N GLN A 79 -1.84 -16.45 -7.04
CA GLN A 79 -0.72 -15.71 -7.60
C GLN A 79 -0.91 -14.20 -7.65
N ASN A 80 -1.99 -13.69 -7.08
CA ASN A 80 -2.29 -12.27 -7.13
C ASN A 80 -2.48 -11.70 -5.74
N ILE A 81 -2.18 -10.41 -5.59
CA ILE A 81 -2.49 -9.67 -4.38
C ILE A 81 -3.36 -8.47 -4.72
N GLN A 82 -4.08 -7.99 -3.73
CA GLN A 82 -4.86 -6.77 -3.82
C GLN A 82 -4.33 -5.78 -2.80
N ILE A 83 -3.94 -4.59 -3.27
CA ILE A 83 -3.52 -3.49 -2.40
C ILE A 83 -4.80 -2.82 -1.91
N ILE A 84 -5.06 -2.92 -0.60
CA ILE A 84 -6.32 -2.48 0.00
C ILE A 84 -6.30 -1.00 0.34
N ARG A 85 -5.25 -0.56 1.03
CA ARG A 85 -5.05 0.83 1.42
C ARG A 85 -3.57 1.14 1.53
N ILE A 86 -3.23 2.42 1.41
CA ILE A 86 -1.89 2.92 1.67
C ILE A 86 -2.07 4.07 2.65
N LEU A 87 -1.71 3.85 3.90
CA LEU A 87 -1.98 4.80 4.97
C LEU A 87 -0.68 5.33 5.58
N HIS A 88 -0.71 6.58 6.02
CA HIS A 88 0.41 7.14 6.75
C HIS A 88 0.54 6.39 8.08
N LYS A 89 1.78 6.14 8.51
CA LYS A 89 2.04 5.35 9.72
C LYS A 89 1.40 5.92 10.99
N SER A 90 1.05 7.21 11.00
CA SER A 90 0.41 7.87 12.14
C SER A 90 -1.12 7.80 12.11
N MET A 91 -1.71 7.26 11.04
CA MET A 91 -3.17 7.14 10.95
C MET A 91 -3.68 6.00 11.82
N ASP A 92 -4.92 6.15 12.32
CA ASP A 92 -5.58 5.10 13.07
C ASP A 92 -6.09 4.04 12.10
N VAL A 93 -5.42 2.90 12.10
CA VAL A 93 -5.72 1.79 11.20
C VAL A 93 -7.13 1.26 11.41
N ASN A 94 -7.57 1.17 12.66
CA ASN A 94 -8.89 0.64 12.97
C ASN A 94 -10.01 1.51 12.41
N LEU A 95 -9.84 2.83 12.46
CA LEU A 95 -10.81 3.75 11.87
C LEU A 95 -10.83 3.65 10.35
N MET A 96 -9.67 3.41 9.74
CA MET A 96 -9.55 3.44 8.28
C MET A 96 -9.89 2.09 7.62
N LEU A 97 -9.68 0.98 8.31
CA LEU A 97 -9.82 -0.37 7.76
C LEU A 97 -10.82 -1.24 8.48
N GLY A 98 -11.14 -0.91 9.72
CA GLY A 98 -11.94 -1.78 10.59
C GLY A 98 -13.44 -1.71 10.37
N GLU A 99 -13.89 -1.03 9.35
CA GLU A 99 -15.32 -0.90 9.06
C GLU A 99 -15.88 -2.11 8.37
#